data_27b20b6477c84de7744de67e9092a157
#
_entry.id   27b20b6477c84de7744de67e9092a157
#
_cell.length_a   1.000
_cell.length_b   1.000
_cell.length_c   1.000
_cell.angle_alpha   90.00
_cell.angle_beta   90.00
_cell.angle_gamma   90.00
#
_symmetry.space_group_name_H-M   'P 1'
#
loop_
_entity.id
_entity.type
_entity.pdbx_description
1 polymer ?
#
loop_
_entity_poly.entity_id
_entity_poly.type
_entity_poly.pdbx_seq_one_letter_code
_entity_poly.pdbx_strand_id
1 'polypeptide(L)'
;MNIAIKIYIFIFSVIFSQTLNEGKKFYKARGEGSVGLRAKSEAIDNAIREFEKASKLPETALEAGVYLLRSYYYKGEFSTVEIEKKKEIFKKGKLIGESLIEKYPNSAPAHYWYLVNLGSWAQVYGTIAAAREGVADLMKKHSEIIIELDEKYMDGGGYFMLGAVHLKSPYIPFILSWPSNKLAVKYLEKAMNQGDKTSLQTV
;
A
#
# COMPACT_ATOMS: atom_id res chain seq x y z
N MET A 1 31.25 -16.89 -20.72
CA MET A 1 30.05 -17.30 -19.97
C MET A 1 29.37 -18.44 -20.74
N ASN A 2 29.31 -19.62 -20.13
CA ASN A 2 28.93 -20.90 -20.75
C ASN A 2 27.46 -20.85 -21.26
N ILE A 3 27.20 -21.40 -22.45
CA ILE A 3 25.84 -21.44 -23.07
C ILE A 3 24.82 -22.05 -22.11
N ALA A 4 25.19 -23.07 -21.34
CA ALA A 4 24.34 -23.69 -20.34
C ALA A 4 23.89 -22.69 -19.23
N ILE A 5 24.78 -21.78 -18.81
CA ILE A 5 24.46 -20.76 -17.80
C ILE A 5 23.48 -19.71 -18.40
N LYS A 6 23.65 -19.34 -19.66
CA LYS A 6 22.72 -18.41 -20.35
C LYS A 6 21.33 -19.03 -20.50
N ILE A 7 21.25 -20.31 -20.85
CA ILE A 7 19.97 -21.04 -20.97
C ILE A 7 19.30 -21.17 -19.60
N TYR A 8 20.04 -21.46 -18.54
CA TYR A 8 19.54 -21.56 -17.18
C TYR A 8 18.97 -20.23 -16.68
N ILE A 9 19.70 -19.12 -16.91
CA ILE A 9 19.24 -17.76 -16.58
C ILE A 9 17.98 -17.40 -17.37
N PHE A 10 17.91 -17.75 -18.65
CA PHE A 10 16.76 -17.46 -19.51
C PHE A 10 15.51 -18.25 -19.09
N ILE A 11 15.64 -19.56 -18.82
CA ILE A 11 14.53 -20.41 -18.35
C ILE A 11 14.05 -19.90 -16.97
N PHE A 12 14.98 -19.53 -16.10
CA PHE A 12 14.66 -19.00 -14.77
C PHE A 12 13.88 -17.67 -14.88
N SER A 13 14.30 -16.73 -15.73
CA SER A 13 13.62 -15.45 -15.94
C SER A 13 12.21 -15.60 -16.55
N VAL A 14 11.99 -16.59 -17.42
CA VAL A 14 10.68 -16.86 -18.03
C VAL A 14 9.69 -17.42 -16.99
N ILE A 15 10.11 -18.36 -16.15
CA ILE A 15 9.26 -18.93 -15.08
C ILE A 15 8.83 -17.85 -14.08
N PHE A 16 9.65 -16.85 -13.83
CA PHE A 16 9.42 -15.82 -12.81
C PHE A 16 8.57 -14.65 -13.30
N SER A 17 8.71 -14.26 -14.56
CA SER A 17 7.74 -13.38 -15.22
C SER A 17 6.33 -14.00 -15.20
N GLN A 18 6.24 -15.33 -15.23
CA GLN A 18 5.00 -16.06 -15.18
C GLN A 18 4.32 -15.96 -13.79
N THR A 19 5.06 -16.08 -12.66
CA THR A 19 4.46 -15.96 -11.31
C THR A 19 3.92 -14.56 -11.02
N LEU A 20 4.64 -13.51 -11.42
CA LEU A 20 4.15 -12.14 -11.30
C LEU A 20 2.87 -11.92 -12.13
N ASN A 21 2.84 -12.42 -13.36
CA ASN A 21 1.69 -12.30 -14.25
C ASN A 21 0.48 -13.10 -13.76
N GLU A 22 0.68 -14.31 -13.23
CA GLU A 22 -0.39 -15.08 -12.59
C GLU A 22 -0.94 -14.37 -11.34
N GLY A 23 -0.07 -13.79 -10.51
CA GLY A 23 -0.48 -12.97 -9.39
C GLY A 23 -1.36 -11.78 -9.82
N LYS A 24 -0.95 -11.06 -10.88
CA LYS A 24 -1.74 -9.94 -11.46
C LYS A 24 -3.09 -10.41 -11.99
N LYS A 25 -3.16 -11.58 -12.60
CA LYS A 25 -4.40 -12.17 -13.11
C LYS A 25 -5.37 -12.46 -11.96
N PHE A 26 -4.92 -13.14 -10.89
CA PHE A 26 -5.72 -13.35 -9.70
C PHE A 26 -6.12 -12.02 -9.02
N TYR A 27 -5.21 -11.06 -8.94
CA TYR A 27 -5.51 -9.76 -8.38
C TYR A 27 -6.59 -9.01 -9.19
N LYS A 28 -6.58 -9.12 -10.52
CA LYS A 28 -7.63 -8.54 -11.38
C LYS A 28 -8.99 -9.19 -11.11
N ALA A 29 -9.03 -10.49 -10.89
CA ALA A 29 -10.25 -11.27 -10.61
C ALA A 29 -10.76 -11.13 -9.15
N ARG A 30 -10.06 -10.39 -8.26
CA ARG A 30 -10.34 -10.32 -6.81
C ARG A 30 -11.76 -9.89 -6.43
N GLY A 31 -12.43 -9.14 -7.31
CA GLY A 31 -13.81 -8.67 -7.10
C GLY A 31 -14.88 -9.56 -7.72
N GLU A 32 -14.51 -10.62 -8.43
CA GLU A 32 -15.46 -11.52 -9.08
C GLU A 32 -16.32 -12.25 -8.05
N GLY A 33 -17.63 -12.25 -8.27
CA GLY A 33 -18.59 -12.85 -7.35
C GLY A 33 -18.74 -12.14 -6.00
N SER A 34 -18.32 -10.88 -5.89
CA SER A 34 -18.56 -10.03 -4.71
C SER A 34 -20.05 -9.75 -4.55
N VAL A 35 -20.48 -9.62 -3.28
CA VAL A 35 -21.84 -9.21 -2.92
C VAL A 35 -21.74 -7.94 -2.06
N GLY A 36 -22.17 -6.82 -2.60
CA GLY A 36 -21.96 -5.50 -1.99
C GLY A 36 -20.46 -5.21 -1.80
N LEU A 37 -20.06 -4.87 -0.59
CA LEU A 37 -18.65 -4.65 -0.22
C LEU A 37 -17.91 -5.91 0.24
N ARG A 38 -18.48 -7.11 0.02
CA ARG A 38 -17.90 -8.39 0.45
C ARG A 38 -17.39 -9.17 -0.75
N ALA A 39 -16.08 -9.38 -0.78
CA ALA A 39 -15.41 -10.18 -1.79
C ALA A 39 -15.07 -11.58 -1.24
N LYS A 40 -15.09 -12.58 -2.13
CA LYS A 40 -14.55 -13.90 -1.81
C LYS A 40 -13.04 -13.82 -1.64
N SER A 41 -12.49 -14.63 -0.73
CA SER A 41 -11.05 -14.60 -0.45
C SER A 41 -10.19 -15.37 -1.44
N GLU A 42 -10.75 -16.31 -2.21
CA GLU A 42 -9.99 -17.25 -3.03
C GLU A 42 -9.07 -16.57 -4.04
N ALA A 43 -9.57 -15.60 -4.82
CA ALA A 43 -8.76 -14.91 -5.83
C ALA A 43 -7.65 -14.08 -5.19
N ILE A 44 -7.95 -13.34 -4.09
CA ILE A 44 -6.94 -12.53 -3.43
C ILE A 44 -5.91 -13.38 -2.67
N ASP A 45 -6.29 -14.54 -2.14
CA ASP A 45 -5.36 -15.49 -1.51
C ASP A 45 -4.40 -16.10 -2.53
N ASN A 46 -4.90 -16.44 -3.71
CA ASN A 46 -4.08 -16.90 -4.82
C ASN A 46 -3.12 -15.80 -5.30
N ALA A 47 -3.59 -14.57 -5.41
CA ALA A 47 -2.75 -13.42 -5.77
C ALA A 47 -1.60 -13.24 -4.76
N ILE A 48 -1.89 -13.23 -3.46
CA ILE A 48 -0.89 -13.12 -2.39
C ILE A 48 0.18 -14.21 -2.54
N ARG A 49 -0.24 -15.46 -2.72
CA ARG A 49 0.69 -16.61 -2.85
C ARG A 49 1.65 -16.44 -4.03
N GLU A 50 1.14 -16.00 -5.18
CA GLU A 50 1.99 -15.80 -6.36
C GLU A 50 2.92 -14.58 -6.19
N PHE A 51 2.45 -13.48 -5.61
CA PHE A 51 3.29 -12.32 -5.33
C PHE A 51 4.35 -12.61 -4.25
N GLU A 52 4.06 -13.45 -3.24
CA GLU A 52 5.07 -13.89 -2.27
C GLU A 52 6.21 -14.69 -2.93
N LYS A 53 5.93 -15.46 -3.98
CA LYS A 53 6.96 -16.12 -4.78
C LYS A 53 7.76 -15.11 -5.62
N ALA A 54 7.05 -14.23 -6.34
CA ALA A 54 7.67 -13.25 -7.23
C ALA A 54 8.49 -12.20 -6.46
N SER A 55 8.14 -11.85 -5.22
CA SER A 55 8.87 -10.87 -4.40
C SER A 55 10.26 -11.34 -3.95
N LYS A 56 10.53 -12.64 -4.04
CA LYS A 56 11.85 -13.22 -3.70
C LYS A 56 12.89 -13.03 -4.80
N LEU A 57 12.48 -12.55 -5.96
CA LEU A 57 13.32 -12.44 -7.13
C LEU A 57 13.69 -10.98 -7.38
N PRO A 58 14.99 -10.67 -7.56
CA PRO A 58 15.47 -9.30 -7.72
C PRO A 58 14.71 -8.52 -8.81
N GLU A 59 14.42 -9.15 -9.95
CA GLU A 59 13.83 -8.52 -11.13
C GLU A 59 12.36 -8.13 -10.93
N THR A 60 11.64 -8.85 -10.05
CA THR A 60 10.20 -8.64 -9.81
C THR A 60 9.89 -8.18 -8.40
N ALA A 61 10.91 -8.11 -7.52
CA ALA A 61 10.73 -7.90 -6.09
C ALA A 61 9.98 -6.61 -5.75
N LEU A 62 10.31 -5.50 -6.40
CA LEU A 62 9.62 -4.22 -6.15
C LEU A 62 8.15 -4.29 -6.59
N GLU A 63 7.90 -4.71 -7.82
CA GLU A 63 6.55 -4.73 -8.35
C GLU A 63 5.68 -5.74 -7.60
N ALA A 64 6.19 -6.95 -7.34
CA ALA A 64 5.50 -7.96 -6.56
C ALA A 64 5.25 -7.50 -5.12
N GLY A 65 6.22 -6.80 -4.49
CA GLY A 65 6.07 -6.21 -3.16
C GLY A 65 4.95 -5.19 -3.10
N VAL A 66 4.87 -4.30 -4.09
CA VAL A 66 3.76 -3.33 -4.20
C VAL A 66 2.41 -4.04 -4.36
N TYR A 67 2.34 -5.08 -5.22
CA TYR A 67 1.11 -5.86 -5.37
C TYR A 67 0.76 -6.66 -4.11
N LEU A 68 1.74 -7.13 -3.33
CA LEU A 68 1.49 -7.73 -2.02
C LEU A 68 0.82 -6.74 -1.07
N LEU A 69 1.32 -5.52 -0.95
CA LEU A 69 0.72 -4.48 -0.10
C LEU A 69 -0.72 -4.17 -0.51
N ARG A 70 -0.97 -4.06 -1.83
CA ARG A 70 -2.33 -3.90 -2.39
C ARG A 70 -3.23 -5.07 -2.05
N SER A 71 -2.69 -6.27 -2.10
CA SER A 71 -3.44 -7.51 -1.85
C SER A 71 -3.78 -7.68 -0.37
N TYR A 72 -2.85 -7.36 0.54
CA TYR A 72 -3.12 -7.38 1.98
C TYR A 72 -4.16 -6.34 2.38
N TYR A 73 -4.08 -5.13 1.83
CA TYR A 73 -5.13 -4.13 2.02
C TYR A 73 -6.49 -4.64 1.55
N TYR A 74 -6.57 -5.13 0.30
CA TYR A 74 -7.83 -5.65 -0.26
C TYR A 74 -8.41 -6.80 0.58
N LYS A 75 -7.58 -7.77 0.96
CA LYS A 75 -7.99 -8.91 1.79
C LYS A 75 -8.53 -8.45 3.14
N GLY A 76 -7.85 -7.55 3.81
CA GLY A 76 -8.28 -7.02 5.11
C GLY A 76 -9.57 -6.23 5.03
N GLU A 77 -9.74 -5.42 3.99
CA GLU A 77 -10.88 -4.53 3.87
C GLU A 77 -12.13 -5.24 3.35
N PHE A 78 -11.99 -6.03 2.28
CA PHE A 78 -13.13 -6.54 1.53
C PHE A 78 -13.39 -8.05 1.71
N SER A 79 -12.39 -8.84 2.07
CA SER A 79 -12.53 -10.31 2.18
C SER A 79 -12.49 -10.84 3.61
N THR A 80 -12.30 -9.97 4.62
CA THR A 80 -12.19 -10.38 6.02
C THR A 80 -13.18 -9.59 6.87
N VAL A 81 -13.92 -10.29 7.72
CA VAL A 81 -14.94 -9.71 8.61
C VAL A 81 -14.43 -9.62 10.04
N GLU A 82 -13.81 -10.69 10.53
CA GLU A 82 -13.38 -10.80 11.92
C GLU A 82 -12.23 -9.84 12.22
N ILE A 83 -12.43 -9.02 13.26
CA ILE A 83 -11.49 -7.95 13.62
C ILE A 83 -10.09 -8.49 13.95
N GLU A 84 -9.97 -9.62 14.61
CA GLU A 84 -8.66 -10.20 14.95
C GLU A 84 -7.91 -10.67 13.71
N LYS A 85 -8.61 -11.25 12.73
CA LYS A 85 -8.00 -11.59 11.43
C LYS A 85 -7.60 -10.33 10.64
N LYS A 86 -8.41 -9.26 10.68
CA LYS A 86 -8.02 -7.96 10.08
C LYS A 86 -6.74 -7.41 10.70
N LYS A 87 -6.60 -7.47 12.02
CA LYS A 87 -5.38 -7.04 12.73
C LYS A 87 -4.15 -7.79 12.23
N GLU A 88 -4.23 -9.12 12.11
CA GLU A 88 -3.12 -9.96 11.59
C GLU A 88 -2.75 -9.57 10.16
N ILE A 89 -3.76 -9.40 9.29
CA ILE A 89 -3.57 -9.07 7.88
C ILE A 89 -2.90 -7.70 7.75
N PHE A 90 -3.41 -6.66 8.41
CA PHE A 90 -2.84 -5.32 8.32
C PHE A 90 -1.48 -5.20 9.02
N LYS A 91 -1.25 -5.95 10.10
CA LYS A 91 0.09 -6.08 10.71
C LYS A 91 1.08 -6.66 9.71
N LYS A 92 0.70 -7.71 8.99
CA LYS A 92 1.56 -8.32 7.97
C LYS A 92 1.83 -7.35 6.81
N GLY A 93 0.80 -6.64 6.33
CA GLY A 93 0.95 -5.60 5.32
C GLY A 93 1.87 -4.46 5.77
N LYS A 94 1.72 -3.96 7.01
CA LYS A 94 2.62 -2.95 7.60
C LYS A 94 4.07 -3.40 7.58
N LEU A 95 4.37 -4.61 8.10
CA LEU A 95 5.74 -5.14 8.18
C LEU A 95 6.37 -5.36 6.79
N ILE A 96 5.62 -5.85 5.82
CA ILE A 96 6.08 -5.99 4.43
C ILE A 96 6.37 -4.60 3.85
N GLY A 97 5.52 -3.62 4.14
CA GLY A 97 5.71 -2.24 3.67
C GLY A 97 6.97 -1.60 4.24
N GLU A 98 7.24 -1.76 5.52
CA GLU A 98 8.47 -1.28 6.17
C GLU A 98 9.72 -1.86 5.50
N SER A 99 9.75 -3.17 5.29
CA SER A 99 10.85 -3.82 4.58
C SER A 99 10.99 -3.36 3.12
N LEU A 100 9.87 -3.12 2.44
CA LEU A 100 9.88 -2.71 1.04
C LEU A 100 10.41 -1.29 0.87
N ILE A 101 10.01 -0.33 1.71
CA ILE A 101 10.49 1.05 1.65
C ILE A 101 11.96 1.17 2.10
N GLU A 102 12.42 0.32 3.02
CA GLU A 102 13.84 0.23 3.38
C GLU A 102 14.68 -0.21 2.17
N LYS A 103 14.22 -1.22 1.45
CA LYS A 103 14.92 -1.75 0.27
C LYS A 103 14.81 -0.83 -0.96
N TYR A 104 13.68 -0.11 -1.12
CA TYR A 104 13.38 0.74 -2.27
C TYR A 104 12.92 2.13 -1.85
N PRO A 105 13.79 2.93 -1.22
CA PRO A 105 13.42 4.22 -0.62
C PRO A 105 12.97 5.29 -1.64
N ASN A 106 13.28 5.10 -2.92
CA ASN A 106 12.91 6.01 -3.99
C ASN A 106 11.70 5.52 -4.81
N SER A 107 10.83 4.69 -4.22
CA SER A 107 9.64 4.17 -4.89
C SER A 107 8.36 4.79 -4.32
N ALA A 108 7.77 5.77 -5.01
CA ALA A 108 6.48 6.34 -4.62
C ALA A 108 5.38 5.27 -4.43
N PRO A 109 5.24 4.23 -5.31
CA PRO A 109 4.31 3.12 -5.09
C PRO A 109 4.55 2.35 -3.78
N ALA A 110 5.80 2.09 -3.40
CA ALA A 110 6.10 1.38 -2.16
C ALA A 110 5.67 2.19 -0.93
N HIS A 111 6.02 3.49 -0.89
CA HIS A 111 5.62 4.39 0.19
C HIS A 111 4.10 4.53 0.28
N TYR A 112 3.41 4.72 -0.85
CA TYR A 112 1.96 4.87 -0.86
C TYR A 112 1.24 3.65 -0.28
N TRP A 113 1.55 2.46 -0.79
CA TRP A 113 0.89 1.23 -0.34
C TRP A 113 1.33 0.78 1.06
N TYR A 114 2.53 1.18 1.51
CA TYR A 114 2.89 1.12 2.92
C TYR A 114 1.94 1.97 3.78
N LEU A 115 1.71 3.24 3.41
CA LEU A 115 0.82 4.13 4.16
C LEU A 115 -0.63 3.63 4.18
N VAL A 116 -1.12 3.04 3.09
CA VAL A 116 -2.45 2.41 3.06
C VAL A 116 -2.57 1.31 4.11
N ASN A 117 -1.57 0.42 4.21
CA ASN A 117 -1.57 -0.65 5.21
C ASN A 117 -1.33 -0.12 6.63
N LEU A 118 -0.47 0.88 6.82
CA LEU A 118 -0.23 1.53 8.11
C LEU A 118 -1.50 2.21 8.65
N GLY A 119 -2.23 2.93 7.79
CA GLY A 119 -3.49 3.57 8.15
C GLY A 119 -4.57 2.56 8.52
N SER A 120 -4.69 1.47 7.75
CA SER A 120 -5.62 0.37 8.04
C SER A 120 -5.24 -0.36 9.33
N TRP A 121 -3.94 -0.58 9.56
CA TRP A 121 -3.43 -1.11 10.82
C TRP A 121 -3.83 -0.20 12.01
N ALA A 122 -3.58 1.10 11.90
CA ALA A 122 -3.92 2.06 12.94
C ALA A 122 -5.42 2.08 13.27
N GLN A 123 -6.26 1.93 12.24
CA GLN A 123 -7.71 1.90 12.39
C GLN A 123 -8.18 0.69 13.22
N VAL A 124 -7.62 -0.50 12.98
CA VAL A 124 -8.05 -1.72 13.68
C VAL A 124 -7.39 -1.92 15.04
N TYR A 125 -6.20 -1.35 15.28
CA TYR A 125 -5.50 -1.40 16.57
C TYR A 125 -5.88 -0.24 17.51
N GLY A 126 -6.41 0.85 16.94
CA GLY A 126 -6.91 2.00 17.68
C GLY A 126 -5.88 3.08 17.97
N THR A 127 -6.36 4.22 18.43
CA THR A 127 -5.60 5.47 18.58
C THR A 127 -4.38 5.33 19.51
N ILE A 128 -4.51 4.58 20.60
CA ILE A 128 -3.40 4.41 21.58
C ILE A 128 -2.24 3.65 20.92
N ALA A 129 -2.54 2.56 20.22
CA ALA A 129 -1.51 1.80 19.50
C ALA A 129 -0.87 2.63 18.39
N ALA A 130 -1.67 3.37 17.63
CA ALA A 130 -1.20 4.28 16.58
C ALA A 130 -0.27 5.38 17.14
N ALA A 131 -0.60 5.95 18.29
CA ALA A 131 0.22 6.96 18.95
C ALA A 131 1.59 6.41 19.41
N ARG A 132 1.58 5.20 20.00
CA ARG A 132 2.83 4.53 20.43
C ARG A 132 3.78 4.20 19.28
N GLU A 133 3.25 3.89 18.12
CA GLU A 133 4.00 3.60 16.89
C GLU A 133 4.38 4.87 16.11
N GLY A 134 3.98 6.07 16.56
CA GLY A 134 4.25 7.32 15.85
C GLY A 134 3.61 7.41 14.47
N VAL A 135 2.44 6.77 14.28
CA VAL A 135 1.78 6.64 12.97
C VAL A 135 1.56 7.99 12.30
N ALA A 136 1.18 9.04 13.05
CA ALA A 136 0.95 10.36 12.49
C ALA A 136 2.22 10.93 11.81
N ASP A 137 3.37 10.83 12.47
CA ASP A 137 4.65 11.30 11.94
C ASP A 137 5.12 10.45 10.75
N LEU A 138 4.92 9.13 10.81
CA LEU A 138 5.20 8.23 9.68
C LEU A 138 4.32 8.56 8.46
N MET A 139 3.01 8.75 8.68
CA MET A 139 2.07 9.16 7.62
C MET A 139 2.51 10.48 6.97
N LYS A 140 2.83 11.50 7.78
CA LYS A 140 3.31 12.78 7.27
C LYS A 140 4.59 12.61 6.45
N LYS A 141 5.63 12.01 7.05
CA LYS A 141 6.95 11.81 6.43
C LYS A 141 6.84 11.12 5.07
N HIS A 142 6.16 9.97 5.03
CA HIS A 142 6.09 9.19 3.79
C HIS A 142 5.15 9.81 2.75
N SER A 143 4.13 10.58 3.16
CA SER A 143 3.33 11.38 2.22
C SER A 143 4.15 12.47 1.55
N GLU A 144 5.02 13.16 2.30
CA GLU A 144 5.96 14.15 1.76
C GLU A 144 6.94 13.50 0.77
N ILE A 145 7.48 12.33 1.08
CA ILE A 145 8.34 11.55 0.16
C ILE A 145 7.59 11.18 -1.13
N ILE A 146 6.33 10.73 -1.05
CA ILE A 146 5.53 10.41 -2.24
C ILE A 146 5.38 11.64 -3.13
N ILE A 147 5.06 12.81 -2.55
CA ILE A 147 4.91 14.07 -3.29
C ILE A 147 6.22 14.46 -3.97
N GLU A 148 7.35 14.30 -3.31
CA GLU A 148 8.67 14.61 -3.85
C GLU A 148 9.06 13.67 -4.99
N LEU A 149 8.77 12.37 -4.87
CA LEU A 149 9.11 11.36 -5.88
C LEU A 149 8.18 11.38 -7.10
N ASP A 150 6.88 11.53 -6.86
CA ASP A 150 5.83 11.56 -7.90
C ASP A 150 4.56 12.20 -7.34
N GLU A 151 4.41 13.52 -7.52
CA GLU A 151 3.25 14.27 -6.99
C GLU A 151 1.91 13.84 -7.60
N LYS A 152 1.94 13.20 -8.80
CA LYS A 152 0.75 12.72 -9.51
C LYS A 152 0.41 11.27 -9.22
N TYR A 153 1.27 10.54 -8.50
CA TYR A 153 1.00 9.14 -8.19
C TYR A 153 -0.37 8.97 -7.54
N MET A 154 -1.16 8.03 -8.04
CA MET A 154 -2.55 7.79 -7.59
C MET A 154 -3.39 9.08 -7.54
N ASP A 155 -3.32 9.89 -8.59
CA ASP A 155 -4.09 11.13 -8.76
C ASP A 155 -3.89 12.12 -7.60
N GLY A 156 -2.65 12.34 -7.20
CA GLY A 156 -2.31 13.19 -6.05
C GLY A 156 -2.45 12.49 -4.70
N GLY A 157 -2.31 11.17 -4.68
CA GLY A 157 -2.46 10.34 -3.48
C GLY A 157 -1.54 10.74 -2.32
N GLY A 158 -0.34 11.27 -2.60
CA GLY A 158 0.54 11.84 -1.58
C GLY A 158 -0.08 13.04 -0.87
N TYR A 159 -0.68 13.96 -1.62
CA TYR A 159 -1.41 15.11 -1.06
C TYR A 159 -2.65 14.67 -0.28
N PHE A 160 -3.40 13.69 -0.80
CA PHE A 160 -4.56 13.13 -0.10
C PHE A 160 -4.17 12.55 1.26
N MET A 161 -3.13 11.71 1.32
CA MET A 161 -2.63 11.12 2.57
C MET A 161 -2.15 12.19 3.55
N LEU A 162 -1.43 13.19 3.06
CA LEU A 162 -0.95 14.30 3.88
C LEU A 162 -2.10 15.14 4.44
N GLY A 163 -3.08 15.46 3.63
CA GLY A 163 -4.30 16.15 4.08
C GLY A 163 -5.09 15.32 5.09
N ALA A 164 -5.25 14.02 4.84
CA ALA A 164 -5.96 13.13 5.74
C ALA A 164 -5.29 12.99 7.11
N VAL A 165 -3.95 12.93 7.17
CA VAL A 165 -3.24 12.85 8.46
C VAL A 165 -3.33 14.17 9.24
N HIS A 166 -3.27 15.32 8.58
CA HIS A 166 -3.52 16.61 9.23
C HIS A 166 -4.92 16.73 9.80
N LEU A 167 -5.92 16.16 9.12
CA LEU A 167 -7.32 16.20 9.55
C LEU A 167 -7.62 15.22 10.71
N LYS A 168 -7.06 14.01 10.62
CA LYS A 168 -7.41 12.91 11.56
C LYS A 168 -6.53 12.87 12.81
N SER A 169 -5.35 13.48 12.78
CA SER A 169 -4.45 13.47 13.94
C SER A 169 -4.85 14.54 14.94
N PRO A 170 -4.91 14.22 16.25
CA PRO A 170 -5.19 15.22 17.27
C PRO A 170 -4.02 16.21 17.39
N TYR A 171 -4.33 17.49 17.64
CA TYR A 171 -3.31 18.44 18.09
C TYR A 171 -3.03 18.21 19.59
N ILE A 172 -1.78 17.88 19.93
CA ILE A 172 -1.34 17.67 21.32
C ILE A 172 -0.13 18.55 21.55
N PRO A 173 -0.24 19.63 22.38
CA PRO A 173 0.89 20.53 22.64
C PRO A 173 2.15 19.77 23.06
N PHE A 174 3.29 20.17 22.52
CA PHE A 174 4.63 19.61 22.77
C PHE A 174 4.86 18.17 22.28
N ILE A 175 3.82 17.37 21.97
CA ILE A 175 3.93 15.98 21.53
C ILE A 175 3.60 15.87 20.04
N LEU A 176 2.45 16.37 19.61
CA LEU A 176 1.99 16.31 18.23
C LEU A 176 1.38 17.68 17.86
N SER A 177 2.26 18.68 17.68
CA SER A 177 1.85 20.08 17.52
C SER A 177 1.76 20.56 16.06
N TRP A 178 2.03 19.68 15.08
CA TRP A 178 2.00 20.02 13.67
C TRP A 178 0.63 19.78 12.96
N PRO A 179 -0.31 18.91 13.41
CA PRO A 179 -1.60 18.76 12.74
C PRO A 179 -2.34 20.10 12.65
N SER A 180 -2.95 20.38 11.49
CA SER A 180 -3.60 21.65 11.21
C SER A 180 -4.74 21.46 10.23
N ASN A 181 -5.97 21.83 10.61
CA ASN A 181 -7.13 21.80 9.74
C ASN A 181 -6.95 22.70 8.50
N LYS A 182 -6.25 23.82 8.63
CA LYS A 182 -5.93 24.70 7.50
C LYS A 182 -5.04 24.00 6.47
N LEU A 183 -4.02 23.26 6.94
CA LEU A 183 -3.16 22.47 6.06
C LEU A 183 -3.88 21.25 5.50
N ALA A 184 -4.77 20.61 6.28
CA ALA A 184 -5.61 19.54 5.79
C ALA A 184 -6.41 19.96 4.55
N VAL A 185 -7.15 21.08 4.64
CA VAL A 185 -7.92 21.63 3.50
C VAL A 185 -7.01 21.91 2.31
N LYS A 186 -5.90 22.63 2.53
CA LYS A 186 -4.94 22.96 1.46
C LYS A 186 -4.42 21.74 0.71
N TYR A 187 -4.08 20.66 1.43
CA TYR A 187 -3.55 19.45 0.79
C TYR A 187 -4.64 18.61 0.12
N LEU A 188 -5.84 18.54 0.69
CA LEU A 188 -6.98 17.88 0.04
C LEU A 188 -7.39 18.59 -1.25
N GLU A 189 -7.42 19.94 -1.27
CA GLU A 189 -7.64 20.73 -2.49
C GLU A 189 -6.54 20.45 -3.54
N LYS A 190 -5.29 20.33 -3.13
CA LYS A 190 -4.20 19.93 -4.05
C LYS A 190 -4.42 18.54 -4.63
N ALA A 191 -4.83 17.56 -3.81
CA ALA A 191 -5.14 16.21 -4.29
C ALA A 191 -6.28 16.24 -5.32
N MET A 192 -7.35 16.97 -5.06
CA MET A 192 -8.47 17.14 -5.99
C MET A 192 -8.04 17.76 -7.33
N ASN A 193 -7.09 18.70 -7.31
CA ASN A 193 -6.58 19.35 -8.52
C ASN A 193 -5.60 18.50 -9.33
N GLN A 194 -5.04 17.45 -8.73
CA GLN A 194 -4.15 16.49 -9.43
C GLN A 194 -4.95 15.38 -10.13
N GLY A 195 -6.10 15.01 -9.58
CA GLY A 195 -6.98 13.99 -10.15
C GLY A 195 -7.85 14.53 -11.28
N ASP A 196 -8.36 13.65 -12.11
CA ASP A 196 -9.46 13.95 -13.01
C ASP A 196 -10.81 13.87 -12.26
N LYS A 197 -11.92 14.18 -12.96
CA LYS A 197 -13.27 14.17 -12.37
C LYS A 197 -13.73 12.79 -11.88
N THR A 198 -13.02 11.73 -12.24
CA THR A 198 -13.34 10.33 -11.90
C THR A 198 -12.41 9.77 -10.84
N SER A 199 -11.41 10.53 -10.39
CA SER A 199 -10.48 10.06 -9.37
C SER A 199 -11.13 9.94 -7.99
N LEU A 200 -10.63 9.01 -7.17
CA LEU A 200 -11.11 8.82 -5.79
C LEU A 200 -10.93 10.06 -4.90
N GLN A 201 -10.07 11.00 -5.28
CA GLN A 201 -9.84 12.24 -4.55
C GLN A 201 -10.89 13.31 -4.86
N THR A 202 -11.66 13.14 -5.94
CA THR A 202 -12.70 14.10 -6.39
C THR A 202 -14.13 13.61 -6.14
N VAL A 203 -14.29 12.35 -5.75
CA VAL A 203 -15.56 11.72 -5.37
C VAL A 203 -15.69 11.64 -3.85
#